data_c99d683f0b1aee5fb077a2c0df13bde9
#
_entry.id   c99d683f0b1aee5fb077a2c0df13bde9
#
_cell.length_a   1.000
_cell.length_b   1.000
_cell.length_c   1.000
_cell.angle_alpha   90.00
_cell.angle_beta   90.00
_cell.angle_gamma   90.00
#
_symmetry.space_group_name_H-M   'P 1'
#
loop_
_entity.id
_entity.type
_entity.pdbx_description
1 polymer ?
#
loop_
_entity_poly.entity_id
_entity_poly.type
_entity_poly.pdbx_seq_one_letter_code
_entity_poly.pdbx_strand_id
1 'polypeptide(L)'
;MKKVLFLSFYWPPSGKASIHWPIKMIKYLPEFGWEPSVLTVKEDTFSAPDESLFKDINPGLNVYKTGFWDPFVIYKKLLGKSKDSSLSASEAMSTENKGLMHRLSLWVRLNLFIPDARVGWITPGFRDAKKLLKNEKFDLIISNGPPHSTHLLALKLKEYFNIPLVSVFIDPWVDISYYKGLKRSKRVLKKDNALEKKVIENSDELVFVTEGLIEYFENKYPSIKGKTNLLHWGYNEENFEDVADFKKENRDYKILLHAGNIFDHQNPKKLWGTLRREIDNGTKLIIRFIGTVSPGVRKSVTENGLDEVTEYKGFLPYNDMLREMLNADYLLVCATEPRHVPGKLFEYMRTGNRVLAFGDDNREVKKILTESGAGNLYSYNSDAAGFFGEIGSVTPNMDAITQYDRKVIAEKLGGILNNT
;
A
#
# COMPACT_ATOMS: atom_id res chain seq x y z
N MET A 1 29.93 -5.43 5.39
CA MET A 1 28.65 -5.22 4.72
C MET A 1 28.63 -3.82 4.13
N LYS A 2 28.03 -3.63 2.96
CA LYS A 2 27.78 -2.30 2.39
C LYS A 2 26.69 -1.59 3.22
N LYS A 3 26.80 -0.26 3.37
CA LYS A 3 25.85 0.52 4.17
C LYS A 3 24.82 1.23 3.30
N VAL A 4 23.54 1.12 3.64
CA VAL A 4 22.46 1.78 2.92
C VAL A 4 21.65 2.68 3.84
N LEU A 5 21.41 3.93 3.41
CA LEU A 5 20.57 4.88 4.13
C LEU A 5 19.17 4.91 3.53
N PHE A 6 18.19 4.40 4.27
CA PHE A 6 16.77 4.50 3.92
C PHE A 6 16.19 5.83 4.37
N LEU A 7 15.64 6.57 3.44
CA LEU A 7 14.84 7.75 3.72
C LEU A 7 13.37 7.34 3.71
N SER A 8 12.71 7.41 4.87
CA SER A 8 11.29 7.14 5.02
C SER A 8 10.67 8.17 5.94
N PHE A 9 9.73 8.98 5.44
CA PHE A 9 9.05 9.96 6.27
C PHE A 9 8.25 9.29 7.38
N TYR A 10 7.46 8.27 7.02
CA TYR A 10 6.72 7.46 7.98
C TYR A 10 7.60 6.34 8.51
N TRP A 11 7.67 6.22 9.82
CA TRP A 11 8.40 5.20 10.56
C TRP A 11 7.66 4.89 11.86
N PRO A 12 7.78 3.70 12.48
CA PRO A 12 7.15 3.45 13.77
C PRO A 12 7.44 4.55 14.80
N PRO A 13 6.43 5.01 15.55
CA PRO A 13 5.09 4.41 15.74
C PRO A 13 4.02 4.84 14.72
N SER A 14 4.34 5.34 13.53
CA SER A 14 3.32 5.70 12.55
C SER A 14 2.51 4.48 12.08
N GLY A 15 1.18 4.50 12.19
CA GLY A 15 0.28 3.47 11.68
C GLY A 15 -0.07 3.59 10.18
N LYS A 16 0.78 4.23 9.36
CA LYS A 16 0.54 4.35 7.91
C LYS A 16 0.89 3.08 7.17
N ALA A 17 0.00 2.62 6.28
CA ALA A 17 0.21 1.40 5.49
C ALA A 17 1.52 1.43 4.68
N SER A 18 1.95 2.59 4.19
CA SER A 18 3.15 2.75 3.37
C SER A 18 4.47 2.36 4.06
N ILE A 19 4.48 2.15 5.38
CA ILE A 19 5.69 1.74 6.11
C ILE A 19 5.87 0.22 6.17
N HIS A 20 4.84 -0.57 5.95
CA HIS A 20 4.91 -2.03 6.08
C HIS A 20 5.91 -2.67 5.10
N TRP A 21 6.02 -2.13 3.90
CA TRP A 21 7.00 -2.62 2.94
C TRP A 21 8.44 -2.27 3.33
N PRO A 22 8.82 -0.99 3.55
CA PRO A 22 10.19 -0.62 3.89
C PRO A 22 10.68 -1.23 5.20
N ILE A 23 9.84 -1.38 6.24
CA ILE A 23 10.24 -2.05 7.48
C ILE A 23 10.73 -3.47 7.22
N LYS A 24 9.98 -4.23 6.41
CA LYS A 24 10.34 -5.62 6.12
C LYS A 24 11.58 -5.72 5.23
N MET A 25 11.73 -4.81 4.25
CA MET A 25 12.96 -4.72 3.46
C MET A 25 14.16 -4.46 4.37
N ILE A 26 14.07 -3.47 5.25
CA ILE A 26 15.12 -3.12 6.22
C ILE A 26 15.42 -4.28 7.17
N LYS A 27 14.40 -5.02 7.61
CA LYS A 27 14.55 -6.19 8.50
C LYS A 27 15.40 -7.29 7.87
N TYR A 28 15.18 -7.61 6.60
CA TYR A 28 15.81 -8.76 5.94
C TYR A 28 17.09 -8.42 5.17
N LEU A 29 17.33 -7.17 4.76
CA LEU A 29 18.52 -6.78 4.00
C LEU A 29 19.87 -7.17 4.62
N PRO A 30 20.04 -7.25 5.96
CA PRO A 30 21.30 -7.76 6.54
C PRO A 30 21.65 -9.18 6.11
N GLU A 31 20.67 -10.04 5.85
CA GLU A 31 20.91 -11.40 5.35
C GLU A 31 21.48 -11.41 3.92
N PHE A 32 21.31 -10.31 3.18
CA PHE A 32 21.74 -10.14 1.78
C PHE A 32 22.93 -9.18 1.64
N GLY A 33 23.67 -8.97 2.72
CA GLY A 33 24.97 -8.25 2.70
C GLY A 33 24.89 -6.74 2.87
N TRP A 34 23.71 -6.17 3.22
CA TRP A 34 23.51 -4.74 3.41
C TRP A 34 23.23 -4.40 4.88
N GLU A 35 23.89 -3.37 5.39
CA GLU A 35 23.64 -2.79 6.71
C GLU A 35 22.74 -1.54 6.55
N PRO A 36 21.42 -1.65 6.86
CA PRO A 36 20.54 -0.52 6.74
C PRO A 36 20.63 0.42 7.92
N SER A 37 20.43 1.71 7.64
CA SER A 37 20.13 2.75 8.62
C SER A 37 18.95 3.56 8.11
N VAL A 38 18.18 4.19 9.01
CA VAL A 38 16.97 4.92 8.64
C VAL A 38 17.11 6.40 8.99
N LEU A 39 16.75 7.26 8.04
CA LEU A 39 16.51 8.68 8.28
C LEU A 39 15.01 8.96 8.23
N THR A 40 14.46 9.47 9.31
CA THR A 40 13.02 9.76 9.46
C THR A 40 12.78 11.04 10.26
N VAL A 41 11.53 11.37 10.54
CA VAL A 41 11.13 12.49 11.40
C VAL A 41 10.94 12.04 12.85
N LYS A 42 10.87 13.00 13.77
CA LYS A 42 10.55 12.73 15.17
C LYS A 42 9.14 12.15 15.34
N GLU A 43 8.94 11.32 16.35
CA GLU A 43 7.71 10.54 16.60
C GLU A 43 6.48 11.41 16.87
N ASP A 44 6.64 12.56 17.49
CA ASP A 44 5.58 13.54 17.76
C ASP A 44 4.94 14.13 16.50
N THR A 45 5.51 13.81 15.33
CA THR A 45 5.00 14.20 14.00
C THR A 45 3.77 13.39 13.59
N PHE A 46 3.56 12.19 14.16
CA PHE A 46 2.54 11.24 13.69
C PHE A 46 1.23 11.38 14.47
N SER A 47 0.11 11.37 13.75
CA SER A 47 -1.23 11.56 14.33
C SER A 47 -1.96 10.27 14.70
N ALA A 48 -1.48 9.12 14.25
CA ALA A 48 -2.08 7.80 14.51
C ALA A 48 -0.95 6.82 14.81
N PRO A 49 -0.52 6.68 16.07
CA PRO A 49 0.54 5.76 16.43
C PRO A 49 0.05 4.30 16.41
N ASP A 50 0.93 3.41 15.97
CA ASP A 50 0.80 1.95 16.05
C ASP A 50 2.13 1.38 16.54
N GLU A 51 2.17 0.99 17.80
CA GLU A 51 3.36 0.46 18.43
C GLU A 51 3.63 -1.01 18.07
N SER A 52 2.66 -1.71 17.51
CA SER A 52 2.81 -3.13 17.13
C SER A 52 3.94 -3.37 16.12
N LEU A 53 4.26 -2.35 15.33
CA LEU A 53 5.30 -2.41 14.29
C LEU A 53 6.73 -2.39 14.85
N PHE A 54 6.93 -2.03 16.14
CA PHE A 54 8.27 -2.07 16.74
C PHE A 54 8.84 -3.50 16.82
N LYS A 55 7.99 -4.53 16.86
CA LYS A 55 8.42 -5.93 16.81
C LYS A 55 9.21 -6.31 15.54
N ASP A 56 9.00 -5.55 14.45
CA ASP A 56 9.63 -5.78 13.16
C ASP A 56 10.95 -5.02 12.98
N ILE A 57 11.37 -4.25 13.98
CA ILE A 57 12.62 -3.48 13.95
C ILE A 57 13.72 -4.33 14.58
N ASN A 58 14.77 -4.60 13.80
CA ASN A 58 15.93 -5.32 14.31
C ASN A 58 16.59 -4.56 15.47
N PRO A 59 16.96 -5.25 16.57
CA PRO A 59 17.78 -4.66 17.61
C PRO A 59 19.09 -4.12 17.01
N GLY A 60 19.44 -2.87 17.35
CA GLY A 60 20.67 -2.25 16.83
C GLY A 60 20.51 -1.49 15.51
N LEU A 61 19.33 -1.45 14.90
CA LEU A 61 19.08 -0.61 13.73
C LEU A 61 19.27 0.87 14.09
N ASN A 62 20.15 1.54 13.34
CA ASN A 62 20.37 2.97 13.49
C ASN A 62 19.20 3.77 12.89
N VAL A 63 18.47 4.51 13.72
CA VAL A 63 17.35 5.36 13.30
C VAL A 63 17.66 6.81 13.64
N TYR A 64 17.95 7.62 12.62
CA TYR A 64 18.27 9.04 12.74
C TYR A 64 16.98 9.86 12.59
N LYS A 65 16.61 10.59 13.65
CA LYS A 65 15.37 11.37 13.72
C LYS A 65 15.66 12.86 13.49
N THR A 66 14.97 13.45 12.52
CA THR A 66 15.13 14.85 12.11
C THR A 66 13.94 15.70 12.49
N GLY A 67 14.12 17.01 12.49
CA GLY A 67 13.00 17.94 12.57
C GLY A 67 12.14 17.91 11.32
N PHE A 68 10.88 18.32 11.48
CA PHE A 68 9.93 18.54 10.41
C PHE A 68 9.23 19.86 10.63
N TRP A 69 9.22 20.72 9.61
CA TRP A 69 8.38 21.91 9.63
C TRP A 69 7.04 21.56 9.00
N ASP A 70 5.98 21.47 9.85
CA ASP A 70 4.63 21.18 9.36
C ASP A 70 3.98 22.48 8.88
N PRO A 71 3.81 22.63 7.55
CA PRO A 71 3.16 23.82 7.00
C PRO A 71 1.71 23.98 7.45
N PHE A 72 1.06 22.89 7.88
CA PHE A 72 -0.32 22.93 8.39
C PHE A 72 -0.46 23.51 9.80
N VAL A 73 0.61 23.56 10.61
CA VAL A 73 0.54 24.18 11.93
C VAL A 73 0.17 25.66 11.82
N ILE A 74 0.77 26.39 10.88
CA ILE A 74 0.45 27.78 10.62
C ILE A 74 -1.00 27.91 10.13
N TYR A 75 -1.40 27.04 9.22
CA TYR A 75 -2.74 27.01 8.66
C TYR A 75 -3.82 26.68 9.71
N LYS A 76 -3.60 25.68 10.57
CA LYS A 76 -4.51 25.33 11.68
C LYS A 76 -4.64 26.50 12.68
N LYS A 77 -3.53 27.17 13.02
CA LYS A 77 -3.56 28.38 13.87
C LYS A 77 -4.39 29.50 13.27
N LEU A 78 -4.28 29.75 11.97
CA LEU A 78 -5.09 30.76 11.26
C LEU A 78 -6.59 30.43 11.24
N LEU A 79 -6.95 29.14 11.32
CA LEU A 79 -8.34 28.64 11.31
C LEU A 79 -8.93 28.41 12.70
N GLY A 80 -8.19 28.67 13.79
CA GLY A 80 -8.66 28.46 15.15
C GLY A 80 -8.95 27.00 15.52
N LYS A 81 -8.39 26.01 14.79
CA LYS A 81 -8.60 24.58 15.04
C LYS A 81 -7.51 23.99 15.93
N SER A 82 -7.91 23.11 16.85
CA SER A 82 -6.97 22.38 17.72
C SER A 82 -6.05 21.42 16.96
N LYS A 83 -4.91 21.04 17.55
CA LYS A 83 -3.90 20.14 16.97
C LYS A 83 -4.42 18.73 16.68
N ASP A 84 -5.47 18.28 17.36
CA ASP A 84 -5.87 16.85 17.45
C ASP A 84 -6.84 16.35 16.40
N SER A 85 -7.24 17.13 15.41
CA SER A 85 -8.07 16.64 14.32
C SER A 85 -7.23 15.89 13.28
N SER A 86 -6.98 14.61 13.52
CA SER A 86 -6.36 13.69 12.54
C SER A 86 -7.41 13.21 11.54
N LEU A 87 -7.38 13.75 10.33
CA LEU A 87 -8.13 13.18 9.21
C LEU A 87 -7.17 12.31 8.39
N SER A 88 -7.61 11.09 8.01
CA SER A 88 -6.88 10.31 7.01
C SER A 88 -6.76 11.10 5.70
N ALA A 89 -5.75 10.77 4.87
CA ALA A 89 -5.56 11.51 3.61
C ALA A 89 -6.79 11.39 2.69
N SER A 90 -7.44 10.23 2.66
CA SER A 90 -8.66 9.97 1.90
C SER A 90 -9.89 10.72 2.45
N GLU A 91 -10.09 10.72 3.77
CA GLU A 91 -11.19 11.47 4.42
C GLU A 91 -11.00 12.99 4.31
N ALA A 92 -9.74 13.46 4.41
CA ALA A 92 -9.42 14.86 4.21
C ALA A 92 -9.64 15.34 2.77
N MET A 93 -9.66 14.43 1.79
CA MET A 93 -9.85 14.72 0.36
C MET A 93 -11.27 14.48 -0.13
N SER A 94 -12.17 13.88 0.67
CA SER A 94 -13.58 13.72 0.26
C SER A 94 -14.23 15.09 0.07
N THR A 95 -14.96 15.26 -1.04
CA THR A 95 -15.64 16.52 -1.38
C THR A 95 -17.12 16.53 -0.97
N GLU A 96 -17.63 15.42 -0.47
CA GLU A 96 -19.04 15.28 -0.12
C GLU A 96 -19.41 16.11 1.11
N ASN A 97 -20.36 17.03 0.94
CA ASN A 97 -21.06 17.83 1.97
C ASN A 97 -20.18 18.66 2.94
N LYS A 98 -19.03 19.15 2.51
CA LYS A 98 -18.15 19.98 3.39
C LYS A 98 -18.16 21.45 2.97
N GLY A 99 -18.31 22.37 3.97
CA GLY A 99 -18.45 23.82 3.78
C GLY A 99 -17.26 24.50 3.07
N LEU A 100 -17.40 25.79 2.75
CA LEU A 100 -16.41 26.62 2.04
C LEU A 100 -15.00 26.54 2.64
N MET A 101 -14.88 26.50 3.96
CA MET A 101 -13.59 26.41 4.67
C MET A 101 -12.85 25.10 4.36
N HIS A 102 -13.57 23.98 4.24
CA HIS A 102 -12.95 22.71 3.86
C HIS A 102 -12.44 22.76 2.41
N ARG A 103 -13.24 23.34 1.50
CA ARG A 103 -12.83 23.50 0.08
C ARG A 103 -11.61 24.40 -0.05
N LEU A 104 -11.52 25.48 0.74
CA LEU A 104 -10.36 26.36 0.77
C LEU A 104 -9.14 25.62 1.34
N SER A 105 -9.32 24.87 2.43
CA SER A 105 -8.27 24.04 3.03
C SER A 105 -7.70 23.03 2.04
N LEU A 106 -8.57 22.34 1.32
CA LEU A 106 -8.18 21.39 0.28
C LEU A 106 -7.44 22.07 -0.86
N TRP A 107 -7.94 23.25 -1.33
CA TRP A 107 -7.28 24.02 -2.36
C TRP A 107 -5.86 24.46 -1.94
N VAL A 108 -5.70 25.00 -0.72
CA VAL A 108 -4.40 25.37 -0.15
C VAL A 108 -3.46 24.18 -0.13
N ARG A 109 -3.93 23.03 0.36
CA ARG A 109 -3.15 21.78 0.42
C ARG A 109 -2.66 21.36 -0.97
N LEU A 110 -3.52 21.41 -1.97
CA LEU A 110 -3.24 20.91 -3.33
C LEU A 110 -2.43 21.89 -4.19
N ASN A 111 -2.42 23.19 -3.84
CA ASN A 111 -1.81 24.21 -4.67
C ASN A 111 -0.61 24.93 -4.05
N LEU A 112 -0.43 24.87 -2.72
CA LEU A 112 0.71 25.51 -2.05
C LEU A 112 1.77 24.50 -1.57
N PHE A 113 1.38 23.27 -1.25
CA PHE A 113 2.31 22.24 -0.74
C PHE A 113 2.62 21.21 -1.82
N ILE A 114 3.68 21.47 -2.57
CA ILE A 114 4.10 20.65 -3.72
C ILE A 114 5.48 20.04 -3.39
N PRO A 115 5.60 18.72 -3.54
CA PRO A 115 4.66 17.76 -4.15
C PRO A 115 3.53 17.32 -3.20
N ASP A 116 3.75 17.43 -1.90
CA ASP A 116 2.83 16.96 -0.86
C ASP A 116 2.99 17.74 0.44
N ALA A 117 2.15 17.43 1.41
CA ALA A 117 2.13 18.09 2.72
C ALA A 117 3.41 17.90 3.55
N ARG A 118 4.35 17.05 3.11
CA ARG A 118 5.60 16.74 3.80
C ARG A 118 6.80 17.46 3.21
N VAL A 119 6.57 18.36 2.27
CA VAL A 119 7.61 19.22 1.64
C VAL A 119 8.45 19.98 2.67
N GLY A 120 7.90 20.30 3.84
CA GLY A 120 8.63 20.93 4.96
C GLY A 120 9.71 20.05 5.61
N TRP A 121 9.82 18.77 5.23
CA TRP A 121 10.89 17.89 5.68
C TRP A 121 12.19 18.08 4.89
N ILE A 122 12.12 18.51 3.65
CA ILE A 122 13.29 18.57 2.75
C ILE A 122 14.44 19.39 3.35
N THR A 123 14.18 20.55 3.91
CA THR A 123 15.24 21.44 4.45
C THR A 123 15.84 20.92 5.76
N PRO A 124 15.07 20.64 6.83
CA PRO A 124 15.64 20.11 8.08
C PRO A 124 16.25 18.70 7.86
N GLY A 125 15.58 17.84 7.09
CA GLY A 125 16.09 16.51 6.74
C GLY A 125 17.44 16.58 6.01
N PHE A 126 17.57 17.47 5.03
CA PHE A 126 18.85 17.67 4.32
C PHE A 126 19.95 18.17 5.25
N ARG A 127 19.64 19.17 6.12
CA ARG A 127 20.62 19.70 7.07
C ARG A 127 21.15 18.64 8.02
N ASP A 128 20.26 17.80 8.55
CA ASP A 128 20.64 16.78 9.53
C ASP A 128 21.29 15.55 8.83
N ALA A 129 20.78 15.12 7.68
CA ALA A 129 21.45 14.10 6.84
C ALA A 129 22.83 14.53 6.37
N LYS A 130 23.01 15.82 6.04
CA LYS A 130 24.35 16.35 5.67
C LYS A 130 25.36 16.22 6.80
N LYS A 131 24.95 16.37 8.07
CA LYS A 131 25.85 16.14 9.21
C LYS A 131 26.18 14.66 9.35
N LEU A 132 25.15 13.79 9.21
CA LEU A 132 25.33 12.34 9.26
C LEU A 132 26.33 11.86 8.19
N LEU A 133 26.09 12.19 6.92
CA LEU A 133 26.90 11.75 5.78
C LEU A 133 28.33 12.33 5.74
N LYS A 134 28.63 13.36 6.52
CA LYS A 134 30.01 13.83 6.73
C LYS A 134 30.77 12.98 7.73
N ASN A 135 30.07 12.35 8.68
CA ASN A 135 30.66 11.58 9.78
C ASN A 135 30.60 10.07 9.55
N GLU A 136 29.68 9.62 8.69
CA GLU A 136 29.45 8.22 8.41
C GLU A 136 29.31 8.01 6.89
N LYS A 137 30.00 7.02 6.37
CA LYS A 137 29.96 6.69 4.94
C LYS A 137 28.82 5.72 4.67
N PHE A 138 28.00 6.03 3.69
CA PHE A 138 27.00 5.15 3.10
C PHE A 138 27.33 4.90 1.64
N ASP A 139 27.10 3.67 1.20
CA ASP A 139 27.38 3.25 -0.18
C ASP A 139 26.21 3.58 -1.10
N LEU A 140 24.98 3.68 -0.55
CA LEU A 140 23.76 3.90 -1.31
C LEU A 140 22.66 4.58 -0.47
N ILE A 141 21.80 5.34 -1.14
CA ILE A 141 20.57 5.93 -0.56
C ILE A 141 19.36 5.26 -1.19
N ILE A 142 18.40 4.85 -0.35
CA ILE A 142 17.05 4.44 -0.81
C ILE A 142 16.04 5.48 -0.33
N SER A 143 15.14 5.89 -1.22
CA SER A 143 14.00 6.72 -0.85
C SER A 143 12.69 6.00 -1.08
N ASN A 144 11.78 6.03 -0.10
CA ASN A 144 10.46 5.40 -0.17
C ASN A 144 9.35 6.46 -0.23
N GLY A 145 8.50 6.38 -1.23
CA GLY A 145 7.35 7.26 -1.43
C GLY A 145 6.06 6.51 -1.72
N PRO A 146 4.89 7.05 -1.30
CA PRO A 146 4.68 8.38 -0.75
C PRO A 146 5.13 8.53 0.72
N PRO A 147 5.43 9.77 1.21
CA PRO A 147 5.33 11.05 0.51
C PRO A 147 6.49 11.27 -0.46
N HIS A 148 6.20 11.89 -1.60
CA HIS A 148 7.19 12.10 -2.68
C HIS A 148 8.22 13.19 -2.36
N SER A 149 7.97 14.03 -1.33
CA SER A 149 8.99 14.90 -0.73
C SER A 149 10.22 14.14 -0.27
N THR A 150 10.09 12.86 0.09
CA THR A 150 11.20 11.96 0.45
C THR A 150 12.18 11.80 -0.71
N HIS A 151 11.68 11.60 -1.92
CA HIS A 151 12.51 11.46 -3.12
C HIS A 151 13.27 12.74 -3.44
N LEU A 152 12.65 13.92 -3.23
CA LEU A 152 13.33 15.20 -3.43
C LEU A 152 14.45 15.43 -2.42
N LEU A 153 14.26 15.01 -1.18
CA LEU A 153 15.33 15.03 -0.17
C LEU A 153 16.48 14.10 -0.57
N ALA A 154 16.16 12.88 -0.98
CA ALA A 154 17.14 11.89 -1.40
C ALA A 154 17.94 12.35 -2.63
N LEU A 155 17.25 12.88 -3.65
CA LEU A 155 17.90 13.41 -4.84
C LEU A 155 18.88 14.57 -4.50
N LYS A 156 18.48 15.45 -3.59
CA LYS A 156 19.35 16.53 -3.13
C LYS A 156 20.60 16.01 -2.39
N LEU A 157 20.47 14.91 -1.64
CA LEU A 157 21.61 14.25 -0.99
C LEU A 157 22.53 13.57 -2.03
N LYS A 158 21.94 12.84 -2.99
CA LYS A 158 22.69 12.28 -4.14
C LYS A 158 23.50 13.34 -4.85
N GLU A 159 22.87 14.44 -5.27
CA GLU A 159 23.52 15.55 -5.98
C GLU A 159 24.66 16.19 -5.17
N TYR A 160 24.53 16.25 -3.84
CA TYR A 160 25.53 16.89 -2.98
C TYR A 160 26.72 15.97 -2.61
N PHE A 161 26.46 14.68 -2.38
CA PHE A 161 27.47 13.72 -1.92
C PHE A 161 27.97 12.76 -2.99
N ASN A 162 27.34 12.77 -4.16
CA ASN A 162 27.58 11.82 -5.25
C ASN A 162 27.44 10.36 -4.81
N ILE A 163 26.36 10.07 -4.05
CA ILE A 163 26.01 8.72 -3.58
C ILE A 163 24.90 8.18 -4.48
N PRO A 164 24.93 6.93 -4.95
CA PRO A 164 23.88 6.31 -5.74
C PRO A 164 22.50 6.36 -5.04
N LEU A 165 21.44 6.51 -5.82
CA LEU A 165 20.07 6.63 -5.35
C LEU A 165 19.13 5.61 -6.01
N VAL A 166 18.51 4.78 -5.18
CA VAL A 166 17.35 3.95 -5.56
C VAL A 166 16.08 4.62 -5.07
N SER A 167 15.12 4.88 -5.97
CA SER A 167 13.82 5.46 -5.61
C SER A 167 12.69 4.44 -5.73
N VAL A 168 11.98 4.20 -4.62
CA VAL A 168 10.89 3.22 -4.51
C VAL A 168 9.53 3.92 -4.59
N PHE A 169 8.73 3.57 -5.59
CA PHE A 169 7.40 4.12 -5.84
C PHE A 169 6.33 3.07 -5.53
N ILE A 170 5.58 3.28 -4.45
CA ILE A 170 4.42 2.45 -4.08
C ILE A 170 3.19 2.91 -4.86
N ASP A 171 3.07 4.22 -5.10
CA ASP A 171 1.97 4.86 -5.80
C ASP A 171 2.48 5.79 -6.90
N PRO A 172 1.65 6.13 -7.92
CA PRO A 172 1.95 7.21 -8.84
C PRO A 172 2.11 8.54 -8.08
N TRP A 173 2.89 9.47 -8.62
CA TRP A 173 3.10 10.75 -7.98
C TRP A 173 2.03 11.78 -8.38
N VAL A 174 2.11 12.31 -9.62
CA VAL A 174 1.20 13.39 -10.07
C VAL A 174 -0.21 12.87 -10.35
N ASP A 175 -0.31 11.67 -10.91
CA ASP A 175 -1.57 11.08 -11.39
C ASP A 175 -2.14 10.02 -10.44
N ILE A 176 -1.92 10.20 -9.15
CA ILE A 176 -2.49 9.33 -8.11
C ILE A 176 -4.02 9.45 -8.09
N SER A 177 -4.70 8.31 -7.95
CA SER A 177 -6.16 8.20 -8.13
C SER A 177 -6.97 9.12 -7.21
N TYR A 178 -6.53 9.34 -5.97
CA TYR A 178 -7.24 10.23 -5.04
C TYR A 178 -7.14 11.73 -5.37
N TYR A 179 -6.34 12.12 -6.37
CA TYR A 179 -6.35 13.48 -6.93
C TYR A 179 -7.35 13.66 -8.08
N LYS A 180 -7.95 12.55 -8.58
CA LYS A 180 -8.97 12.63 -9.64
C LYS A 180 -10.14 13.51 -9.18
N GLY A 181 -10.54 14.44 -10.03
CA GLY A 181 -11.64 15.39 -9.74
C GLY A 181 -11.27 16.57 -8.83
N LEU A 182 -10.07 16.62 -8.25
CA LEU A 182 -9.62 17.74 -7.44
C LEU A 182 -8.98 18.85 -8.30
N LYS A 183 -9.30 20.11 -7.96
CA LYS A 183 -8.82 21.28 -8.74
C LYS A 183 -7.40 21.65 -8.34
N ARG A 184 -6.44 21.32 -9.22
CA ARG A 184 -5.03 21.78 -9.17
C ARG A 184 -4.79 22.77 -10.31
N SER A 185 -4.10 23.88 -10.04
CA SER A 185 -3.80 24.87 -11.07
C SER A 185 -2.81 24.35 -12.12
N LYS A 186 -2.88 24.84 -13.36
CA LYS A 186 -1.94 24.45 -14.42
C LYS A 186 -0.47 24.70 -14.04
N ARG A 187 -0.20 25.78 -13.28
CA ARG A 187 1.17 26.08 -12.78
C ARG A 187 1.65 25.05 -11.78
N VAL A 188 0.76 24.61 -10.87
CA VAL A 188 1.05 23.57 -9.89
C VAL A 188 1.33 22.24 -10.58
N LEU A 189 0.46 21.82 -11.49
CA LEU A 189 0.65 20.58 -12.25
C LEU A 189 1.96 20.60 -13.04
N LYS A 190 2.29 21.72 -13.70
CA LYS A 190 3.57 21.89 -14.43
C LYS A 190 4.77 21.73 -13.49
N LYS A 191 4.73 22.37 -12.30
CA LYS A 191 5.80 22.28 -11.31
C LYS A 191 5.94 20.85 -10.76
N ASP A 192 4.83 20.22 -10.42
CA ASP A 192 4.81 18.89 -9.84
C ASP A 192 5.32 17.82 -10.83
N ASN A 193 4.87 17.90 -12.11
CA ASN A 193 5.42 17.06 -13.19
C ASN A 193 6.93 17.29 -13.41
N ALA A 194 7.41 18.52 -13.28
CA ALA A 194 8.84 18.79 -13.40
C ALA A 194 9.66 18.19 -12.25
N LEU A 195 9.10 18.18 -11.02
CA LEU A 195 9.73 17.57 -9.86
C LEU A 195 9.73 16.04 -9.98
N GLU A 196 8.61 15.44 -10.38
CA GLU A 196 8.50 14.01 -10.66
C GLU A 196 9.53 13.59 -11.72
N LYS A 197 9.55 14.28 -12.87
CA LYS A 197 10.52 14.05 -13.95
C LYS A 197 11.95 14.10 -13.44
N LYS A 198 12.29 15.14 -12.65
CA LYS A 198 13.65 15.32 -12.11
C LYS A 198 14.08 14.13 -11.27
N VAL A 199 13.21 13.61 -10.39
CA VAL A 199 13.52 12.43 -9.57
C VAL A 199 13.64 11.17 -10.44
N ILE A 200 12.65 10.90 -11.28
CA ILE A 200 12.58 9.71 -12.12
C ILE A 200 13.78 9.60 -13.07
N GLU A 201 14.21 10.69 -13.69
CA GLU A 201 15.33 10.66 -14.63
C GLU A 201 16.71 10.61 -13.95
N ASN A 202 16.83 11.13 -12.72
CA ASN A 202 18.11 11.24 -12.01
C ASN A 202 18.32 10.21 -10.89
N SER A 203 17.36 9.33 -10.61
CA SER A 203 17.62 8.12 -9.82
C SER A 203 18.48 7.14 -10.63
N ASP A 204 19.38 6.42 -9.99
CA ASP A 204 20.21 5.39 -10.66
C ASP A 204 19.33 4.17 -10.96
N GLU A 205 18.54 3.71 -9.99
CA GLU A 205 17.57 2.67 -10.15
C GLU A 205 16.19 3.11 -9.63
N LEU A 206 15.15 2.58 -10.25
CA LEU A 206 13.75 2.81 -9.91
C LEU A 206 13.10 1.48 -9.54
N VAL A 207 12.46 1.44 -8.38
CA VAL A 207 11.70 0.28 -7.94
C VAL A 207 10.21 0.64 -7.92
N PHE A 208 9.40 -0.18 -8.56
CA PHE A 208 7.95 -0.05 -8.58
C PHE A 208 7.31 -1.32 -8.02
N VAL A 209 6.16 -1.16 -7.37
CA VAL A 209 5.47 -2.30 -6.74
C VAL A 209 4.47 -3.00 -7.66
N THR A 210 4.28 -2.50 -8.88
CA THR A 210 3.40 -3.09 -9.90
C THR A 210 3.96 -2.93 -11.31
N GLU A 211 3.67 -3.89 -12.20
CA GLU A 211 3.97 -3.78 -13.64
C GLU A 211 3.27 -2.57 -14.27
N GLY A 212 2.02 -2.29 -13.83
CA GLY A 212 1.26 -1.16 -14.32
C GLY A 212 1.89 0.20 -14.00
N LEU A 213 2.65 0.32 -12.89
CA LEU A 213 3.44 1.53 -12.60
C LEU A 213 4.66 1.64 -13.51
N ILE A 214 5.37 0.54 -13.77
CA ILE A 214 6.51 0.52 -14.70
C ILE A 214 6.02 0.99 -16.08
N GLU A 215 4.99 0.36 -16.61
CA GLU A 215 4.41 0.72 -17.92
C GLU A 215 4.01 2.21 -17.98
N TYR A 216 3.34 2.69 -16.94
CA TYR A 216 2.94 4.11 -16.84
C TYR A 216 4.14 5.05 -16.88
N PHE A 217 5.17 4.81 -16.07
CA PHE A 217 6.32 5.71 -15.97
C PHE A 217 7.25 5.59 -17.19
N GLU A 218 7.45 4.41 -17.77
CA GLU A 218 8.22 4.24 -19.00
C GLU A 218 7.57 4.89 -20.21
N ASN A 219 6.23 4.86 -20.29
CA ASN A 219 5.49 5.59 -21.32
C ASN A 219 5.59 7.10 -21.14
N LYS A 220 5.56 7.58 -19.91
CA LYS A 220 5.66 9.01 -19.58
C LYS A 220 7.09 9.53 -19.70
N TYR A 221 8.10 8.71 -19.39
CA TYR A 221 9.52 9.05 -19.38
C TYR A 221 10.36 7.94 -20.06
N PRO A 222 10.39 7.87 -21.39
CA PRO A 222 11.09 6.76 -22.10
C PRO A 222 12.58 6.59 -21.77
N SER A 223 13.22 7.64 -21.24
CA SER A 223 14.63 7.63 -20.84
C SER A 223 14.96 6.69 -19.67
N ILE A 224 13.95 6.18 -18.95
CA ILE A 224 14.17 5.33 -17.76
C ILE A 224 14.16 3.83 -18.08
N LYS A 225 13.86 3.46 -19.33
CA LYS A 225 13.91 2.06 -19.74
C LYS A 225 15.29 1.47 -19.45
N GLY A 226 15.31 0.32 -18.78
CA GLY A 226 16.54 -0.36 -18.39
C GLY A 226 17.03 -0.09 -16.97
N LYS A 227 16.40 0.86 -16.23
CA LYS A 227 16.64 1.07 -14.80
C LYS A 227 15.38 0.93 -13.93
N THR A 228 14.35 0.29 -14.46
CA THR A 228 13.08 0.00 -13.79
C THR A 228 13.06 -1.42 -13.27
N ASN A 229 12.68 -1.60 -12.03
CA ASN A 229 12.65 -2.88 -11.35
C ASN A 229 11.28 -3.11 -10.70
N LEU A 230 10.76 -4.33 -10.80
CA LEU A 230 9.52 -4.74 -10.18
C LEU A 230 9.79 -5.45 -8.84
N LEU A 231 9.30 -4.89 -7.76
CA LEU A 231 9.26 -5.54 -6.45
C LEU A 231 7.85 -5.40 -5.86
N HIS A 232 7.07 -6.45 -5.95
CA HIS A 232 5.68 -6.43 -5.46
C HIS A 232 5.56 -6.10 -3.98
N TRP A 233 4.35 -5.74 -3.54
CA TRP A 233 4.04 -5.46 -2.14
C TRP A 233 4.27 -6.67 -1.24
N GLY A 234 3.83 -7.84 -1.69
CA GLY A 234 4.03 -9.12 -1.03
C GLY A 234 3.31 -9.29 0.31
N TYR A 235 3.46 -10.50 0.86
CA TYR A 235 3.03 -10.88 2.21
C TYR A 235 4.26 -11.11 3.11
N ASN A 236 4.05 -11.33 4.41
CA ASN A 236 5.12 -11.66 5.34
C ASN A 236 4.88 -13.03 5.97
N GLU A 237 5.77 -13.99 5.69
CA GLU A 237 5.63 -15.37 6.19
C GLU A 237 5.60 -15.44 7.71
N GLU A 238 6.43 -14.65 8.41
CA GLU A 238 6.44 -14.62 9.89
C GLU A 238 5.06 -14.33 10.50
N ASN A 239 4.21 -13.54 9.83
CA ASN A 239 2.87 -13.29 10.33
C ASN A 239 1.98 -14.54 10.30
N PHE A 240 2.23 -15.46 9.37
CA PHE A 240 1.54 -16.74 9.29
C PHE A 240 2.13 -17.75 10.27
N GLU A 241 3.43 -17.68 10.58
CA GLU A 241 4.06 -18.45 11.64
C GLU A 241 3.47 -18.10 13.02
N ASP A 242 3.16 -16.81 13.27
CA ASP A 242 2.49 -16.33 14.50
C ASP A 242 1.10 -16.98 14.74
N VAL A 243 0.49 -17.57 13.71
CA VAL A 243 -0.82 -18.23 13.76
C VAL A 243 -0.77 -19.67 13.25
N ALA A 244 0.41 -20.30 13.23
CA ALA A 244 0.61 -21.65 12.70
C ALA A 244 -0.12 -22.74 13.51
N ASP A 245 -0.49 -22.45 14.76
CA ASP A 245 -1.30 -23.31 15.63
C ASP A 245 -2.78 -23.36 15.20
N PHE A 246 -3.21 -22.46 14.34
CA PHE A 246 -4.60 -22.38 13.88
C PHE A 246 -4.97 -23.61 13.05
N LYS A 247 -6.12 -24.20 13.39
CA LYS A 247 -6.73 -25.28 12.62
C LYS A 247 -8.06 -24.80 12.04
N LYS A 248 -8.22 -24.96 10.73
CA LYS A 248 -9.48 -24.63 10.05
C LYS A 248 -10.63 -25.44 10.65
N GLU A 249 -11.71 -24.76 10.95
CA GLU A 249 -12.91 -25.39 11.51
C GLU A 249 -13.53 -26.40 10.54
N ASN A 250 -13.91 -27.57 11.07
CA ASN A 250 -14.72 -28.49 10.29
C ASN A 250 -16.19 -28.07 10.39
N ARG A 251 -16.77 -27.65 9.29
CA ARG A 251 -18.14 -27.12 9.22
C ARG A 251 -18.84 -27.53 7.94
N ASP A 252 -20.16 -27.54 7.96
CA ASP A 252 -21.02 -27.91 6.84
C ASP A 252 -21.45 -26.71 5.96
N TYR A 253 -20.85 -25.52 6.19
CA TYR A 253 -21.07 -24.30 5.42
C TYR A 253 -19.75 -23.71 4.94
N LYS A 254 -19.83 -22.87 3.90
CA LYS A 254 -18.68 -22.14 3.34
C LYS A 254 -18.67 -20.70 3.84
N ILE A 255 -17.49 -20.08 3.86
CA ILE A 255 -17.32 -18.67 4.21
C ILE A 255 -16.71 -17.94 3.03
N LEU A 256 -17.39 -16.90 2.53
CA LEU A 256 -16.83 -15.87 1.68
C LEU A 256 -16.43 -14.67 2.54
N LEU A 257 -15.13 -14.39 2.66
CA LEU A 257 -14.60 -13.35 3.52
C LEU A 257 -14.05 -12.18 2.70
N HIS A 258 -14.36 -10.96 3.14
CA HIS A 258 -13.62 -9.75 2.77
C HIS A 258 -12.97 -9.13 4.01
N ALA A 259 -11.65 -9.03 4.04
CA ALA A 259 -10.89 -8.37 5.11
C ALA A 259 -10.39 -7.00 4.67
N GLY A 260 -10.67 -6.00 5.48
CA GLY A 260 -10.38 -4.58 5.27
C GLY A 260 -11.61 -3.77 4.88
N ASN A 261 -11.39 -2.48 4.59
CA ASN A 261 -12.49 -1.60 4.19
C ASN A 261 -12.97 -1.91 2.77
N ILE A 262 -14.27 -1.84 2.54
CA ILE A 262 -14.90 -1.91 1.21
C ILE A 262 -15.82 -0.71 1.00
N PHE A 263 -15.62 0.01 -0.10
CA PHE A 263 -16.29 1.25 -0.43
C PHE A 263 -17.32 1.06 -1.56
N ASP A 264 -18.22 2.02 -1.76
CA ASP A 264 -19.28 1.94 -2.78
C ASP A 264 -18.75 1.72 -4.20
N HIS A 265 -17.61 2.32 -4.55
CA HIS A 265 -16.98 2.12 -5.86
C HIS A 265 -16.30 0.75 -6.04
N GLN A 266 -16.19 -0.02 -4.96
CA GLN A 266 -15.65 -1.38 -4.93
C GLN A 266 -16.76 -2.45 -4.86
N ASN A 267 -18.03 -2.04 -4.95
CA ASN A 267 -19.18 -2.92 -4.78
C ASN A 267 -19.43 -3.81 -6.02
N PRO A 268 -19.21 -5.13 -5.96
CA PRO A 268 -19.51 -6.07 -7.06
C PRO A 268 -21.00 -6.40 -7.08
N LYS A 269 -21.84 -5.44 -7.48
CA LYS A 269 -23.30 -5.47 -7.32
C LYS A 269 -23.97 -6.75 -7.82
N LYS A 270 -23.49 -7.33 -8.93
CA LYS A 270 -24.08 -8.55 -9.51
C LYS A 270 -23.71 -9.82 -8.73
N LEU A 271 -22.60 -9.80 -8.00
CA LEU A 271 -22.19 -10.94 -7.16
C LEU A 271 -23.25 -11.30 -6.13
N TRP A 272 -23.87 -10.29 -5.50
CA TRP A 272 -24.86 -10.53 -4.44
C TRP A 272 -26.05 -11.35 -4.92
N GLY A 273 -26.54 -11.09 -6.14
CA GLY A 273 -27.58 -11.92 -6.78
C GLY A 273 -27.12 -13.34 -7.07
N THR A 274 -25.85 -13.53 -7.41
CA THR A 274 -25.29 -14.88 -7.60
C THR A 274 -25.22 -15.64 -6.30
N LEU A 275 -24.74 -15.01 -5.21
CA LEU A 275 -24.69 -15.63 -3.89
C LEU A 275 -26.08 -16.01 -3.40
N ARG A 276 -27.10 -15.19 -3.67
CA ARG A 276 -28.50 -15.55 -3.34
C ARG A 276 -28.93 -16.82 -4.10
N ARG A 277 -28.69 -16.90 -5.41
CA ARG A 277 -29.01 -18.08 -6.22
C ARG A 277 -28.28 -19.33 -5.72
N GLU A 278 -26.99 -19.23 -5.37
CA GLU A 278 -26.22 -20.35 -4.83
C GLU A 278 -26.84 -20.87 -3.50
N ILE A 279 -27.29 -19.96 -2.63
CA ILE A 279 -27.96 -20.31 -1.38
C ILE A 279 -29.31 -20.95 -1.64
N ASP A 280 -30.12 -20.42 -2.58
CA ASP A 280 -31.40 -20.98 -2.98
C ASP A 280 -31.27 -22.39 -3.60
N ASN A 281 -30.13 -22.65 -4.26
CA ASN A 281 -29.77 -23.97 -4.79
C ASN A 281 -29.19 -24.92 -3.72
N GLY A 282 -29.19 -24.53 -2.43
CA GLY A 282 -28.81 -25.39 -1.32
C GLY A 282 -27.38 -25.21 -0.81
N THR A 283 -26.58 -24.29 -1.37
CA THR A 283 -25.26 -23.98 -0.85
C THR A 283 -25.38 -23.28 0.51
N LYS A 284 -24.86 -23.87 1.57
CA LYS A 284 -24.74 -23.20 2.86
C LYS A 284 -23.55 -22.25 2.84
N LEU A 285 -23.81 -20.94 2.84
CA LEU A 285 -22.81 -19.88 2.71
C LEU A 285 -23.00 -18.80 3.75
N ILE A 286 -21.91 -18.37 4.37
CA ILE A 286 -21.82 -17.15 5.20
C ILE A 286 -20.97 -16.14 4.46
N ILE A 287 -21.44 -14.89 4.41
CA ILE A 287 -20.70 -13.75 3.89
C ILE A 287 -20.13 -13.00 5.10
N ARG A 288 -18.82 -12.84 5.17
CA ARG A 288 -18.18 -12.23 6.34
C ARG A 288 -17.36 -11.01 5.93
N PHE A 289 -17.60 -9.89 6.62
CA PHE A 289 -16.84 -8.65 6.44
C PHE A 289 -16.07 -8.33 7.72
N ILE A 290 -14.77 -8.07 7.56
CA ILE A 290 -13.90 -7.54 8.60
C ILE A 290 -13.47 -6.14 8.16
N GLY A 291 -13.64 -5.13 9.03
CA GLY A 291 -13.42 -3.72 8.72
C GLY A 291 -14.68 -2.96 8.37
N THR A 292 -14.53 -1.80 7.74
CA THR A 292 -15.65 -0.90 7.42
C THR A 292 -16.31 -1.31 6.10
N VAL A 293 -17.62 -1.43 6.12
CA VAL A 293 -18.45 -1.70 4.93
C VAL A 293 -19.31 -0.47 4.64
N SER A 294 -19.18 0.09 3.44
CA SER A 294 -19.92 1.29 3.04
C SER A 294 -21.43 1.04 2.94
N PRO A 295 -22.25 2.11 3.10
CA PRO A 295 -23.72 2.00 3.03
C PRO A 295 -24.21 1.39 1.72
N GLY A 296 -23.60 1.71 0.58
CA GLY A 296 -24.01 1.16 -0.72
C GLY A 296 -23.77 -0.33 -0.87
N VAL A 297 -22.68 -0.86 -0.28
CA VAL A 297 -22.42 -2.31 -0.23
C VAL A 297 -23.46 -3.00 0.67
N ARG A 298 -23.70 -2.47 1.89
CA ARG A 298 -24.72 -3.00 2.80
C ARG A 298 -26.10 -3.04 2.15
N LYS A 299 -26.48 -1.93 1.50
CA LYS A 299 -27.75 -1.85 0.76
C LYS A 299 -27.87 -2.94 -0.30
N SER A 300 -26.79 -3.19 -1.08
CA SER A 300 -26.80 -4.25 -2.09
C SER A 300 -26.95 -5.65 -1.48
N VAL A 301 -26.36 -5.91 -0.32
CA VAL A 301 -26.54 -7.17 0.44
C VAL A 301 -28.00 -7.34 0.86
N THR A 302 -28.60 -6.31 1.49
CA THR A 302 -30.02 -6.31 1.93
C THR A 302 -30.98 -6.47 0.77
N GLU A 303 -30.78 -5.73 -0.34
CA GLU A 303 -31.64 -5.81 -1.53
C GLU A 303 -31.67 -7.20 -2.19
N ASN A 304 -30.62 -8.02 -1.93
CA ASN A 304 -30.56 -9.40 -2.40
C ASN A 304 -30.97 -10.43 -1.33
N GLY A 305 -31.52 -10.00 -0.17
CA GLY A 305 -32.01 -10.88 0.88
C GLY A 305 -30.91 -11.71 1.56
N LEU A 306 -29.70 -11.14 1.72
CA LEU A 306 -28.53 -11.84 2.26
C LEU A 306 -28.22 -11.48 3.72
N ASP A 307 -29.08 -10.69 4.40
CA ASP A 307 -28.79 -10.19 5.75
C ASP A 307 -28.60 -11.32 6.77
N GLU A 308 -29.42 -12.37 6.72
CA GLU A 308 -29.37 -13.49 7.67
C GLU A 308 -28.09 -14.34 7.55
N VAL A 309 -27.41 -14.28 6.41
CA VAL A 309 -26.18 -15.01 6.12
C VAL A 309 -24.96 -14.09 6.07
N THR A 310 -25.11 -12.82 6.47
CA THR A 310 -24.03 -11.83 6.43
C THR A 310 -23.61 -11.39 7.82
N GLU A 311 -22.31 -11.52 8.10
CA GLU A 311 -21.70 -11.11 9.36
C GLU A 311 -20.79 -9.89 9.15
N TYR A 312 -20.95 -8.88 10.02
CA TYR A 312 -20.12 -7.68 10.06
C TYR A 312 -19.31 -7.69 11.36
N LYS A 313 -18.06 -8.16 11.30
CA LYS A 313 -17.18 -8.30 12.48
C LYS A 313 -16.56 -6.97 12.94
N GLY A 314 -16.61 -5.91 12.10
CA GLY A 314 -15.92 -4.68 12.41
C GLY A 314 -14.38 -4.82 12.35
N PHE A 315 -13.66 -4.01 13.11
CA PHE A 315 -12.21 -4.10 13.20
C PHE A 315 -11.79 -5.30 14.07
N LEU A 316 -10.83 -6.08 13.59
CA LEU A 316 -10.18 -7.15 14.36
C LEU A 316 -8.66 -6.86 14.48
N PRO A 317 -8.02 -7.30 15.56
CA PRO A 317 -6.56 -7.39 15.64
C PRO A 317 -5.99 -8.21 14.47
N TYR A 318 -4.76 -7.89 14.05
CA TYR A 318 -4.20 -8.46 12.82
C TYR A 318 -4.13 -10.00 12.84
N ASN A 319 -3.68 -10.62 13.95
CA ASN A 319 -3.60 -12.07 14.04
C ASN A 319 -4.98 -12.73 14.03
N ASP A 320 -6.00 -12.10 14.61
CA ASP A 320 -7.38 -12.61 14.55
C ASP A 320 -7.94 -12.51 13.13
N MET A 321 -7.64 -11.41 12.42
CA MET A 321 -7.97 -11.28 11.01
C MET A 321 -7.30 -12.36 10.15
N LEU A 322 -6.01 -12.70 10.40
CA LEU A 322 -5.33 -13.80 9.72
C LEU A 322 -5.99 -15.16 9.98
N ARG A 323 -6.39 -15.43 11.23
CA ARG A 323 -7.15 -16.66 11.56
C ARG A 323 -8.47 -16.74 10.81
N GLU A 324 -9.18 -15.63 10.69
CA GLU A 324 -10.41 -15.55 9.89
C GLU A 324 -10.14 -15.77 8.39
N MET A 325 -9.04 -15.24 7.86
CA MET A 325 -8.63 -15.49 6.47
C MET A 325 -8.30 -16.97 6.24
N LEU A 326 -7.56 -17.61 7.15
CA LEU A 326 -7.24 -19.04 7.09
C LEU A 326 -8.49 -19.92 7.23
N ASN A 327 -9.46 -19.48 8.03
CA ASN A 327 -10.74 -20.17 8.23
C ASN A 327 -11.70 -20.05 7.04
N ALA A 328 -11.58 -19.04 6.21
CA ALA A 328 -12.45 -18.81 5.05
C ALA A 328 -12.28 -19.93 3.98
N ASP A 329 -13.24 -20.03 3.09
CA ASP A 329 -13.15 -20.90 1.89
C ASP A 329 -12.88 -20.06 0.64
N TYR A 330 -13.43 -18.85 0.62
CA TYR A 330 -13.30 -17.89 -0.47
C TYR A 330 -12.92 -16.53 0.09
N LEU A 331 -12.04 -15.82 -0.61
CA LEU A 331 -11.54 -14.51 -0.21
C LEU A 331 -11.85 -13.48 -1.29
N LEU A 332 -12.68 -12.49 -0.95
CA LEU A 332 -13.12 -11.45 -1.87
C LEU A 332 -12.15 -10.28 -1.89
N VAL A 333 -11.59 -9.96 -3.06
CA VAL A 333 -10.75 -8.78 -3.27
C VAL A 333 -11.28 -7.88 -4.38
N CYS A 334 -11.21 -6.56 -4.18
CA CYS A 334 -11.67 -5.56 -5.14
C CYS A 334 -10.48 -4.69 -5.59
N ALA A 335 -10.14 -4.79 -6.89
CA ALA A 335 -9.02 -4.10 -7.54
C ALA A 335 -9.53 -3.06 -8.54
N THR A 336 -9.96 -1.89 -8.04
CA THR A 336 -10.63 -0.86 -8.85
C THR A 336 -9.71 0.00 -9.70
N GLU A 337 -8.41 0.05 -9.39
CA GLU A 337 -7.42 0.81 -10.17
C GLU A 337 -6.56 -0.17 -10.97
N PRO A 338 -6.53 -0.09 -12.32
CA PRO A 338 -5.80 -1.05 -13.16
C PRO A 338 -4.29 -1.14 -12.92
N ARG A 339 -3.69 -0.05 -12.39
CA ARG A 339 -2.25 0.03 -12.10
C ARG A 339 -1.91 -0.36 -10.66
N HIS A 340 -2.87 -0.81 -9.88
CA HIS A 340 -2.71 -1.12 -8.46
C HIS A 340 -3.04 -2.57 -8.17
N VAL A 341 -2.15 -3.26 -7.47
CA VAL A 341 -2.39 -4.59 -6.92
C VAL A 341 -2.67 -4.45 -5.43
N PRO A 342 -3.89 -4.79 -4.97
CA PRO A 342 -4.22 -4.70 -3.55
C PRO A 342 -3.28 -5.55 -2.69
N GLY A 343 -2.65 -4.97 -1.67
CA GLY A 343 -1.68 -5.69 -0.82
C GLY A 343 -2.25 -6.95 -0.18
N LYS A 344 -3.53 -6.92 0.20
CA LYS A 344 -4.24 -8.09 0.76
C LYS A 344 -4.33 -9.29 -0.21
N LEU A 345 -4.18 -9.08 -1.52
CA LEU A 345 -4.17 -10.17 -2.50
C LEU A 345 -3.08 -11.20 -2.16
N PHE A 346 -1.89 -10.74 -1.82
CA PHE A 346 -0.75 -11.60 -1.51
C PHE A 346 -0.97 -12.39 -0.22
N GLU A 347 -1.55 -11.77 0.82
CA GLU A 347 -1.94 -12.46 2.06
C GLU A 347 -3.03 -13.50 1.80
N TYR A 348 -4.02 -13.18 0.96
CA TYR A 348 -5.08 -14.09 0.57
C TYR A 348 -4.52 -15.32 -0.16
N MET A 349 -3.63 -15.11 -1.13
CA MET A 349 -2.99 -16.21 -1.86
C MET A 349 -2.19 -17.11 -0.91
N ARG A 350 -1.46 -16.52 0.06
CA ARG A 350 -0.68 -17.26 1.06
C ARG A 350 -1.54 -18.19 1.93
N THR A 351 -2.82 -17.86 2.17
CA THR A 351 -3.72 -18.76 2.92
C THR A 351 -3.99 -20.09 2.20
N GLY A 352 -3.75 -20.17 0.89
CA GLY A 352 -4.14 -21.31 0.05
C GLY A 352 -5.65 -21.38 -0.26
N ASN A 353 -6.45 -20.44 0.23
CA ASN A 353 -7.88 -20.37 -0.06
C ASN A 353 -8.12 -19.69 -1.42
N ARG A 354 -9.24 -20.01 -2.08
CA ARG A 354 -9.54 -19.45 -3.41
C ARG A 354 -9.89 -17.96 -3.34
N VAL A 355 -9.29 -17.19 -4.24
CA VAL A 355 -9.49 -15.75 -4.34
C VAL A 355 -10.50 -15.42 -5.43
N LEU A 356 -11.60 -14.77 -5.05
CA LEU A 356 -12.58 -14.14 -5.94
C LEU A 356 -12.23 -12.67 -6.07
N ALA A 357 -11.67 -12.26 -7.20
CA ALA A 357 -11.26 -10.89 -7.44
C ALA A 357 -12.21 -10.18 -8.41
N PHE A 358 -12.45 -8.89 -8.15
CA PHE A 358 -13.15 -7.99 -9.07
C PHE A 358 -12.24 -6.82 -9.45
N GLY A 359 -12.16 -6.55 -10.75
CA GLY A 359 -11.39 -5.44 -11.31
C GLY A 359 -11.57 -5.34 -12.80
N ASP A 360 -11.80 -4.10 -13.29
CA ASP A 360 -11.86 -3.85 -14.72
C ASP A 360 -10.44 -3.55 -15.22
N ASP A 361 -10.01 -4.20 -16.31
CA ASP A 361 -8.73 -4.01 -17.01
C ASP A 361 -7.45 -4.19 -16.13
N ASN A 362 -7.56 -4.84 -14.97
CA ASN A 362 -6.41 -5.12 -14.12
C ASN A 362 -5.67 -6.39 -14.56
N ARG A 363 -4.82 -6.23 -15.59
CA ARG A 363 -4.07 -7.33 -16.20
C ARG A 363 -3.12 -8.01 -15.23
N GLU A 364 -2.51 -7.24 -14.33
CA GLU A 364 -1.51 -7.75 -13.39
C GLU A 364 -2.16 -8.64 -12.32
N VAL A 365 -3.29 -8.23 -11.73
CA VAL A 365 -4.05 -9.09 -10.80
C VAL A 365 -4.51 -10.36 -11.49
N LYS A 366 -4.99 -10.26 -12.74
CA LYS A 366 -5.37 -11.45 -13.54
C LYS A 366 -4.18 -12.40 -13.73
N LYS A 367 -3.02 -11.87 -14.13
CA LYS A 367 -1.79 -12.64 -14.34
C LYS A 367 -1.36 -13.34 -13.06
N ILE A 368 -1.26 -12.61 -11.93
CA ILE A 368 -0.87 -13.14 -10.62
C ILE A 368 -1.78 -14.30 -10.21
N LEU A 369 -3.09 -14.13 -10.29
CA LEU A 369 -4.06 -15.17 -9.91
C LEU A 369 -4.01 -16.39 -10.84
N THR A 370 -3.83 -16.17 -12.15
CA THR A 370 -3.76 -17.27 -13.13
C THR A 370 -2.47 -18.08 -12.97
N GLU A 371 -1.31 -17.42 -12.84
CA GLU A 371 -0.01 -18.09 -12.71
C GLU A 371 0.12 -18.84 -11.37
N SER A 372 -0.47 -18.33 -10.31
CA SER A 372 -0.49 -18.98 -9.01
C SER A 372 -1.61 -20.02 -8.85
N GLY A 373 -2.57 -20.07 -9.78
CA GLY A 373 -3.78 -20.89 -9.60
C GLY A 373 -4.62 -20.51 -8.37
N ALA A 374 -4.39 -19.32 -7.80
CA ALA A 374 -5.02 -18.92 -6.55
C ALA A 374 -6.47 -18.46 -6.69
N GLY A 375 -6.94 -18.14 -7.90
CA GLY A 375 -8.30 -17.68 -8.12
C GLY A 375 -8.54 -17.02 -9.46
N ASN A 376 -9.63 -16.26 -9.55
CA ASN A 376 -10.10 -15.65 -10.78
C ASN A 376 -10.39 -14.15 -10.62
N LEU A 377 -10.09 -13.36 -11.65
CA LEU A 377 -10.48 -11.95 -11.77
C LEU A 377 -11.69 -11.82 -12.69
N TYR A 378 -12.74 -11.18 -12.18
CA TYR A 378 -13.96 -10.84 -12.93
C TYR A 378 -14.08 -9.32 -13.08
N SER A 379 -14.75 -8.88 -14.15
CA SER A 379 -15.12 -7.46 -14.25
C SER A 379 -16.27 -7.14 -13.29
N TYR A 380 -16.39 -5.87 -12.89
CA TYR A 380 -17.51 -5.43 -12.04
C TYR A 380 -18.89 -5.60 -12.68
N ASN A 381 -18.95 -5.81 -14.00
CA ASN A 381 -20.15 -6.13 -14.75
C ASN A 381 -20.48 -7.63 -14.79
N SER A 382 -19.56 -8.49 -14.35
CA SER A 382 -19.78 -9.93 -14.25
C SER A 382 -20.55 -10.30 -12.99
N ASP A 383 -21.33 -11.37 -13.05
CA ASP A 383 -21.96 -11.98 -11.89
C ASP A 383 -21.08 -13.04 -11.21
N ALA A 384 -19.94 -13.39 -11.82
CA ALA A 384 -18.98 -14.38 -11.34
C ALA A 384 -19.57 -15.78 -11.09
N ALA A 385 -20.68 -16.15 -11.72
CA ALA A 385 -21.36 -17.43 -11.49
C ALA A 385 -20.44 -18.65 -11.72
N GLY A 386 -19.52 -18.59 -12.70
CA GLY A 386 -18.56 -19.68 -12.97
C GLY A 386 -17.60 -19.97 -11.82
N PHE A 387 -17.35 -19.01 -10.91
CA PHE A 387 -16.42 -19.20 -9.80
C PHE A 387 -16.87 -20.33 -8.85
N PHE A 388 -18.15 -20.42 -8.55
CA PHE A 388 -18.69 -21.41 -7.64
C PHE A 388 -18.90 -22.78 -8.27
N GLY A 389 -19.04 -22.86 -9.61
CA GLY A 389 -19.15 -24.12 -10.37
C GLY A 389 -17.80 -24.87 -10.52
N GLU A 390 -16.67 -24.17 -10.42
CA GLU A 390 -15.32 -24.74 -10.55
C GLU A 390 -14.75 -25.28 -9.22
N ILE A 391 -15.59 -25.49 -8.21
CA ILE A 391 -15.18 -25.87 -6.87
C ILE A 391 -14.54 -27.25 -6.87
N GLY A 392 -13.25 -27.33 -6.53
CA GLY A 392 -12.53 -28.58 -6.26
C GLY A 392 -11.44 -28.95 -7.26
N SER A 393 -11.23 -28.21 -8.36
CA SER A 393 -10.30 -28.61 -9.42
C SER A 393 -8.91 -27.93 -9.38
N VAL A 394 -8.73 -26.83 -8.64
CA VAL A 394 -7.45 -26.11 -8.67
C VAL A 394 -6.95 -25.86 -7.25
N THR A 395 -5.81 -26.48 -6.91
CA THR A 395 -5.03 -26.18 -5.70
C THR A 395 -4.04 -25.06 -6.05
N PRO A 396 -3.95 -23.97 -5.26
CA PRO A 396 -2.97 -22.93 -5.49
C PRO A 396 -1.54 -23.49 -5.52
N ASN A 397 -0.73 -23.00 -6.44
CA ASN A 397 0.68 -23.33 -6.53
C ASN A 397 1.45 -22.50 -5.49
N MET A 398 1.76 -23.12 -4.36
CA MET A 398 2.46 -22.44 -3.26
C MET A 398 3.87 -22.00 -3.64
N ASP A 399 4.59 -22.71 -4.52
CA ASP A 399 5.91 -22.31 -4.99
C ASP A 399 5.83 -21.01 -5.80
N ALA A 400 4.80 -20.88 -6.65
CA ALA A 400 4.54 -19.63 -7.37
C ALA A 400 4.11 -18.48 -6.44
N ILE A 401 3.53 -18.77 -5.27
CA ILE A 401 3.12 -17.79 -4.27
C ILE A 401 4.31 -17.34 -3.42
N THR A 402 5.25 -18.22 -3.10
CA THR A 402 6.42 -17.93 -2.26
C THR A 402 7.30 -16.79 -2.82
N GLN A 403 7.33 -16.58 -4.13
CA GLN A 403 8.04 -15.44 -4.73
C GLN A 403 7.56 -14.06 -4.22
N TYR A 404 6.36 -13.99 -3.63
CA TYR A 404 5.76 -12.79 -3.03
C TYR A 404 5.99 -12.69 -1.53
N ASP A 405 6.76 -13.60 -0.91
CA ASP A 405 7.22 -13.37 0.47
C ASP A 405 8.18 -12.18 0.51
N ARG A 406 8.00 -11.30 1.48
CA ARG A 406 8.81 -10.09 1.65
C ARG A 406 10.28 -10.39 1.91
N LYS A 407 10.62 -11.57 2.42
CA LYS A 407 12.02 -12.01 2.54
C LYS A 407 12.63 -12.27 1.15
N VAL A 408 11.92 -12.95 0.26
CA VAL A 408 12.33 -13.16 -1.14
C VAL A 408 12.39 -11.82 -1.91
N ILE A 409 11.46 -10.92 -1.64
CA ILE A 409 11.47 -9.57 -2.22
C ILE A 409 12.69 -8.77 -1.73
N ALA A 410 13.06 -8.90 -0.46
CA ALA A 410 14.26 -8.26 0.09
C ALA A 410 15.56 -8.82 -0.51
N GLU A 411 15.62 -10.12 -0.82
CA GLU A 411 16.72 -10.72 -1.58
C GLU A 411 16.86 -10.08 -2.97
N LYS A 412 15.75 -9.97 -3.69
CA LYS A 412 15.71 -9.30 -5.00
C LYS A 412 16.16 -7.84 -4.89
N LEU A 413 15.71 -7.12 -3.84
CA LEU A 413 16.17 -5.75 -3.57
C LEU A 413 17.68 -5.74 -3.34
N GLY A 414 18.23 -6.64 -2.52
CA GLY A 414 19.68 -6.77 -2.31
C GLY A 414 20.45 -6.97 -3.61
N GLY A 415 19.90 -7.76 -4.54
CA GLY A 415 20.46 -7.93 -5.89
C GLY A 415 20.48 -6.63 -6.68
N ILE A 416 19.39 -5.85 -6.68
CA ILE A 416 19.34 -4.53 -7.33
C ILE A 416 20.39 -3.60 -6.74
N LEU A 417 20.48 -3.51 -5.40
CA LEU A 417 21.43 -2.64 -4.73
C LEU A 417 22.89 -3.02 -5.02
N ASN A 418 23.18 -4.29 -5.30
CA ASN A 418 24.53 -4.73 -5.65
C ASN A 418 24.95 -4.32 -7.06
N ASN A 419 23.99 -4.09 -7.95
CA ASN A 419 24.22 -3.71 -9.35
C ASN A 419 24.18 -2.17 -9.55
N THR A 420 23.73 -1.42 -8.53
CA THR A 420 23.73 0.04 -8.50
C THR A 420 25.06 0.58 -8.02
#